data_2f50bb2eb21bd49e5e80dcb7623c3c2e
#
_entry.id   2f50bb2eb21bd49e5e80dcb7623c3c2e
#
_cell.length_a   1.000
_cell.length_b   1.000
_cell.length_c   1.000
_cell.angle_alpha   90.00
_cell.angle_beta   90.00
_cell.angle_gamma   90.00
#
_symmetry.space_group_name_H-M   'P 1'
#
loop_
_entity.id
_entity.type
_entity.pdbx_description
1 polymer ?
#
loop_
_entity_poly.entity_id
_entity_poly.type
_entity_poly.pdbx_seq_one_letter_code
_entity_poly.pdbx_strand_id
1 'polypeptide(L)'
;LVDAAKFMKRKDLIYTGRTLFGAMPPKGQELDDHYFGTIRQKIAGYMKDVNEELWKLGVSSKTQHNEVAPAQHELAPIYAPANIAVDHNQIIMQTLKRVARRHGLKCILHEKPFAGVNGSGKHDNWSLVTDDGINLLEPGKTPHENVQFLLVLSCILKAVDRHADLLRESASDVGNDHRLGANEAPPAIISIYLGEQLEDVVEQLVSTGTADHSLKGGRLMTGVRTLPDLAKDATDRNRTSPFAFTGNKFEFRMVGSQDSV
;
A
#
# COMPACT_ATOMS: atom_id res chain seq x y z
N LEU A 1 -11.52 4.49 -12.85
CA LEU A 1 -12.12 4.11 -14.13
C LEU A 1 -13.20 5.10 -14.54
N VAL A 2 -13.15 5.60 -15.77
CA VAL A 2 -14.07 6.63 -16.31
C VAL A 2 -14.69 6.12 -17.61
N ASP A 3 -15.93 6.50 -17.87
CA ASP A 3 -16.57 6.26 -19.18
C ASP A 3 -15.75 6.94 -20.29
N ALA A 4 -15.40 6.20 -21.34
CA ALA A 4 -14.47 6.66 -22.38
C ALA A 4 -15.02 7.88 -23.16
N ALA A 5 -16.33 7.93 -23.43
CA ALA A 5 -16.94 9.04 -24.16
C ALA A 5 -16.99 10.31 -23.29
N LYS A 6 -17.21 10.16 -21.99
CA LYS A 6 -17.17 11.28 -21.02
C LYS A 6 -15.75 11.78 -20.82
N PHE A 7 -14.75 10.88 -20.74
CA PHE A 7 -13.35 11.26 -20.66
C PHE A 7 -12.93 12.22 -21.76
N MET A 8 -13.32 11.93 -23.00
CA MET A 8 -12.97 12.76 -24.17
C MET A 8 -13.55 14.19 -24.11
N LYS A 9 -14.54 14.45 -23.25
CA LYS A 9 -15.15 15.76 -23.05
C LYS A 9 -14.53 16.58 -21.91
N ARG A 10 -13.58 15.98 -21.17
CA ARG A 10 -13.01 16.54 -19.95
C ARG A 10 -11.51 16.79 -20.13
N LYS A 11 -11.15 18.04 -20.39
CA LYS A 11 -9.74 18.43 -20.59
C LYS A 11 -8.89 18.20 -19.34
N ASP A 12 -9.43 18.42 -18.14
CA ASP A 12 -8.74 18.15 -16.89
C ASP A 12 -8.34 16.67 -16.79
N LEU A 13 -9.24 15.74 -17.06
CA LEU A 13 -8.93 14.31 -17.05
C LEU A 13 -7.91 13.91 -18.12
N ILE A 14 -7.96 14.56 -19.30
CA ILE A 14 -7.03 14.26 -20.40
C ILE A 14 -5.61 14.70 -20.07
N TYR A 15 -5.46 15.90 -19.51
CA TYR A 15 -4.14 16.51 -19.30
C TYR A 15 -3.53 16.19 -17.95
N THR A 16 -4.34 15.98 -16.91
CA THR A 16 -3.84 15.80 -15.53
C THR A 16 -4.19 14.44 -14.91
N GLY A 17 -5.06 13.66 -15.56
CA GLY A 17 -5.52 12.39 -15.01
C GLY A 17 -6.47 12.49 -13.82
N ARG A 18 -6.85 13.70 -13.39
CA ARG A 18 -7.72 13.97 -12.25
C ARG A 18 -8.74 15.05 -12.55
N THR A 19 -9.77 15.16 -11.70
CA THR A 19 -10.72 16.27 -11.77
C THR A 19 -10.11 17.53 -11.15
N LEU A 20 -10.13 18.64 -11.88
CA LEU A 20 -9.69 19.95 -11.39
C LEU A 20 -10.84 20.93 -11.22
N PHE A 21 -11.91 20.75 -11.96
CA PHE A 21 -13.08 21.65 -11.96
C PHE A 21 -14.38 20.86 -12.23
N GLY A 22 -15.50 21.55 -12.08
CA GLY A 22 -16.83 20.97 -12.23
C GLY A 22 -17.49 20.66 -10.88
N ALA A 23 -18.67 20.06 -10.90
CA ALA A 23 -19.36 19.65 -9.70
C ALA A 23 -18.61 18.55 -8.98
N MET A 24 -18.68 18.56 -7.66
CA MET A 24 -18.21 17.44 -6.85
C MET A 24 -18.91 16.13 -7.27
N PRO A 25 -18.24 14.96 -7.11
CA PRO A 25 -18.92 13.69 -7.33
C PRO A 25 -20.16 13.59 -6.43
N PRO A 26 -21.24 12.92 -6.88
CA PRO A 26 -22.48 12.80 -6.12
C PRO A 26 -22.31 12.05 -4.79
N LYS A 27 -21.26 11.27 -4.67
CA LYS A 27 -20.79 10.65 -3.43
C LYS A 27 -19.32 11.00 -3.24
N GLY A 28 -18.97 11.36 -1.99
CA GLY A 28 -17.59 11.48 -1.54
C GLY A 28 -17.10 10.17 -0.92
N GLN A 29 -16.69 10.24 0.33
CA GLN A 29 -16.19 9.10 1.10
C GLN A 29 -17.05 8.84 2.36
N GLU A 30 -18.31 9.24 2.33
CA GLU A 30 -19.24 9.12 3.46
C GLU A 30 -19.34 7.65 3.88
N LEU A 31 -19.06 7.39 5.17
CA LEU A 31 -19.09 6.07 5.79
C LEU A 31 -18.18 5.03 5.10
N ASP A 32 -17.22 5.44 4.28
CA ASP A 32 -16.40 4.58 3.44
C ASP A 32 -17.22 3.57 2.61
N ASP A 33 -18.43 3.98 2.20
CA ASP A 33 -19.42 3.13 1.56
C ASP A 33 -18.94 2.58 0.20
N HIS A 34 -18.04 3.28 -0.47
CA HIS A 34 -17.41 2.77 -1.70
C HIS A 34 -16.37 1.71 -1.37
N TYR A 35 -15.50 1.94 -0.38
CA TYR A 35 -14.43 1.03 0.02
C TYR A 35 -14.98 -0.33 0.49
N PHE A 36 -15.99 -0.31 1.36
CA PHE A 36 -16.65 -1.51 1.87
C PHE A 36 -17.77 -2.03 0.96
N GLY A 37 -18.08 -1.33 -0.12
CA GLY A 37 -19.14 -1.67 -1.04
C GLY A 37 -18.78 -2.79 -2.02
N THR A 38 -19.82 -3.32 -2.66
CA THR A 38 -19.66 -4.31 -3.71
C THR A 38 -19.10 -3.69 -4.99
N ILE A 39 -18.17 -4.37 -5.63
CA ILE A 39 -17.68 -3.98 -6.96
C ILE A 39 -18.84 -4.08 -7.97
N ARG A 40 -19.13 -2.98 -8.67
CA ARG A 40 -20.20 -2.95 -9.67
C ARG A 40 -19.94 -3.95 -10.78
N GLN A 41 -21.01 -4.60 -11.28
CA GLN A 41 -20.94 -5.66 -12.28
C GLN A 41 -20.09 -5.29 -13.52
N LYS A 42 -20.24 -4.08 -14.06
CA LYS A 42 -19.43 -3.61 -15.19
C LYS A 42 -17.92 -3.59 -14.86
N ILE A 43 -17.58 -3.19 -13.65
CA ILE A 43 -16.19 -3.14 -13.18
C ILE A 43 -15.66 -4.55 -12.89
N ALA A 44 -16.49 -5.40 -12.28
CA ALA A 44 -16.12 -6.79 -12.03
C ALA A 44 -15.84 -7.54 -13.35
N GLY A 45 -16.65 -7.31 -14.40
CA GLY A 45 -16.40 -7.85 -15.73
C GLY A 45 -15.09 -7.37 -16.33
N TYR A 46 -14.80 -6.07 -16.22
CA TYR A 46 -13.52 -5.51 -16.64
C TYR A 46 -12.34 -6.14 -15.87
N MET A 47 -12.42 -6.24 -14.55
CA MET A 47 -11.36 -6.81 -13.72
C MET A 47 -11.14 -8.30 -13.99
N LYS A 48 -12.22 -9.05 -14.27
CA LYS A 48 -12.12 -10.45 -14.69
C LYS A 48 -11.29 -10.56 -15.97
N ASP A 49 -11.61 -9.78 -16.98
CA ASP A 49 -10.87 -9.81 -18.27
C ASP A 49 -9.40 -9.37 -18.09
N VAL A 50 -9.14 -8.39 -17.21
CA VAL A 50 -7.77 -8.01 -16.85
C VAL A 50 -7.01 -9.18 -16.24
N ASN A 51 -7.61 -9.89 -15.28
CA ASN A 51 -6.98 -11.06 -14.65
C ASN A 51 -6.68 -12.17 -15.67
N GLU A 52 -7.63 -12.48 -16.54
CA GLU A 52 -7.44 -13.51 -17.57
C GLU A 52 -6.29 -13.17 -18.52
N GLU A 53 -6.14 -11.90 -18.92
CA GLU A 53 -5.01 -11.43 -19.71
C GLU A 53 -3.68 -11.51 -18.96
N LEU A 54 -3.68 -11.10 -17.69
CA LEU A 54 -2.49 -11.11 -16.85
C LEU A 54 -2.02 -12.55 -16.57
N TRP A 55 -2.94 -13.46 -16.27
CA TRP A 55 -2.60 -14.88 -16.04
C TRP A 55 -1.98 -15.54 -17.26
N LYS A 56 -2.46 -15.22 -18.49
CA LYS A 56 -1.83 -15.68 -19.73
C LYS A 56 -0.40 -15.18 -19.91
N LEU A 57 -0.08 -14.05 -19.30
CA LEU A 57 1.26 -13.45 -19.30
C LEU A 57 2.13 -13.89 -18.12
N GLY A 58 1.63 -14.78 -17.27
CA GLY A 58 2.35 -15.26 -16.08
C GLY A 58 2.29 -14.33 -14.88
N VAL A 59 1.47 -13.28 -14.94
CA VAL A 59 1.30 -12.33 -13.83
C VAL A 59 0.16 -12.80 -12.93
N SER A 60 0.49 -13.24 -11.72
CA SER A 60 -0.47 -13.77 -10.75
C SER A 60 -1.19 -12.65 -10.00
N SER A 61 -2.13 -11.96 -10.65
CA SER A 61 -3.04 -11.01 -10.00
C SER A 61 -4.09 -11.75 -9.17
N LYS A 62 -4.38 -11.25 -7.96
CA LYS A 62 -5.28 -11.94 -7.02
C LYS A 62 -6.30 -11.02 -6.38
N THR A 63 -5.86 -9.91 -5.81
CA THR A 63 -6.70 -9.02 -5.03
C THR A 63 -7.34 -7.96 -5.90
N GLN A 64 -8.63 -7.76 -5.70
CA GLN A 64 -9.43 -6.72 -6.35
C GLN A 64 -10.37 -6.11 -5.32
N HIS A 65 -10.35 -4.81 -5.16
CA HIS A 65 -11.30 -4.11 -4.31
C HIS A 65 -11.52 -2.65 -4.73
N ASN A 66 -12.55 -2.04 -4.17
CA ASN A 66 -12.79 -0.62 -4.29
C ASN A 66 -11.85 0.14 -3.34
N GLU A 67 -11.39 1.30 -3.78
CA GLU A 67 -10.73 2.28 -2.95
C GLU A 67 -11.71 3.28 -2.35
N VAL A 68 -11.23 4.15 -1.46
CA VAL A 68 -12.07 5.14 -0.78
C VAL A 68 -12.66 6.14 -1.76
N ALA A 69 -11.86 6.61 -2.73
CA ALA A 69 -12.34 7.56 -3.74
C ALA A 69 -13.31 6.92 -4.73
N PRO A 70 -14.39 7.63 -5.11
CA PRO A 70 -15.36 7.12 -6.08
C PRO A 70 -14.71 6.71 -7.40
N ALA A 71 -15.09 5.54 -7.93
CA ALA A 71 -14.57 4.95 -9.16
C ALA A 71 -13.06 4.65 -9.16
N GLN A 72 -12.43 4.65 -8.00
CA GLN A 72 -11.07 4.17 -7.78
C GLN A 72 -11.10 2.71 -7.32
N HIS A 73 -10.22 1.90 -7.89
CA HIS A 73 -10.15 0.47 -7.63
C HIS A 73 -8.72 0.04 -7.58
N GLU A 74 -8.44 -1.02 -6.83
CA GLU A 74 -7.11 -1.62 -6.73
C GLU A 74 -7.09 -3.03 -7.32
N LEU A 75 -5.95 -3.38 -7.89
CA LEU A 75 -5.57 -4.74 -8.24
C LEU A 75 -4.18 -5.00 -7.69
N ALA A 76 -4.02 -6.05 -6.91
CA ALA A 76 -2.73 -6.43 -6.35
C ALA A 76 -2.30 -7.82 -6.85
N PRO A 77 -1.06 -7.94 -7.37
CA PRO A 77 -0.47 -9.22 -7.73
C PRO A 77 0.05 -9.98 -6.50
N ILE A 78 0.31 -11.26 -6.66
CA ILE A 78 1.10 -12.04 -5.72
C ILE A 78 2.56 -11.57 -5.82
N TYR A 79 3.26 -11.53 -4.69
CA TYR A 79 4.65 -11.10 -4.63
C TYR A 79 5.57 -11.97 -5.52
N ALA A 80 6.64 -11.38 -5.98
CA ALA A 80 7.68 -12.01 -6.79
C ALA A 80 9.05 -11.40 -6.41
N PRO A 81 10.17 -11.98 -6.86
CA PRO A 81 11.47 -11.31 -6.78
C PRO A 81 11.40 -9.89 -7.38
N ALA A 82 12.12 -8.94 -6.77
CA ALA A 82 11.95 -7.50 -7.08
C ALA A 82 12.03 -7.17 -8.58
N ASN A 83 13.00 -7.73 -9.31
CA ASN A 83 13.14 -7.52 -10.75
C ASN A 83 11.91 -8.01 -11.54
N ILE A 84 11.36 -9.16 -11.17
CA ILE A 84 10.14 -9.71 -11.79
C ILE A 84 8.91 -8.86 -11.40
N ALA A 85 8.83 -8.42 -10.14
CA ALA A 85 7.72 -7.59 -9.67
C ALA A 85 7.66 -6.25 -10.43
N VAL A 86 8.82 -5.64 -10.72
CA VAL A 86 8.92 -4.42 -11.54
C VAL A 86 8.38 -4.65 -12.95
N ASP A 87 8.80 -5.72 -13.62
CA ASP A 87 8.31 -6.07 -14.96
C ASP A 87 6.80 -6.37 -14.93
N HIS A 88 6.33 -7.11 -13.92
CA HIS A 88 4.90 -7.38 -13.74
C HIS A 88 4.10 -6.10 -13.57
N ASN A 89 4.61 -5.10 -12.81
CA ASN A 89 3.94 -3.82 -12.64
C ASN A 89 3.76 -3.09 -13.99
N GLN A 90 4.77 -3.08 -14.86
CA GLN A 90 4.65 -2.50 -16.22
C GLN A 90 3.58 -3.22 -17.04
N ILE A 91 3.58 -4.54 -17.03
CA ILE A 91 2.59 -5.37 -17.74
C ILE A 91 1.19 -5.09 -17.21
N ILE A 92 1.01 -4.99 -15.88
CA ILE A 92 -0.26 -4.67 -15.25
C ILE A 92 -0.77 -3.32 -15.71
N MET A 93 0.05 -2.26 -15.63
CA MET A 93 -0.34 -0.90 -16.02
C MET A 93 -0.79 -0.82 -17.48
N GLN A 94 -0.07 -1.51 -18.38
CA GLN A 94 -0.45 -1.58 -19.80
C GLN A 94 -1.74 -2.37 -20.02
N THR A 95 -1.87 -3.51 -19.35
CA THR A 95 -3.05 -4.38 -19.49
C THR A 95 -4.31 -3.71 -18.97
N LEU A 96 -4.24 -3.03 -17.83
CA LEU A 96 -5.35 -2.24 -17.29
C LEU A 96 -5.87 -1.22 -18.31
N LYS A 97 -4.96 -0.46 -18.94
CA LYS A 97 -5.30 0.54 -19.98
C LYS A 97 -5.86 -0.09 -21.25
N ARG A 98 -5.30 -1.23 -21.68
CA ARG A 98 -5.70 -1.94 -22.90
C ARG A 98 -7.09 -2.55 -22.75
N VAL A 99 -7.33 -3.27 -21.66
CA VAL A 99 -8.61 -3.96 -21.41
C VAL A 99 -9.74 -2.95 -21.18
N ALA A 100 -9.47 -1.82 -20.52
CA ALA A 100 -10.48 -0.78 -20.29
C ALA A 100 -11.13 -0.31 -21.60
N ARG A 101 -10.38 -0.20 -22.67
CA ARG A 101 -10.91 0.20 -23.99
C ARG A 101 -11.96 -0.76 -24.51
N ARG A 102 -11.80 -2.07 -24.29
CA ARG A 102 -12.77 -3.10 -24.70
C ARG A 102 -14.10 -2.98 -23.95
N HIS A 103 -14.06 -2.44 -22.74
CA HIS A 103 -15.23 -2.20 -21.89
C HIS A 103 -15.85 -0.79 -22.03
N GLY A 104 -15.40 0.00 -23.01
CA GLY A 104 -15.85 1.39 -23.17
C GLY A 104 -15.44 2.28 -21.99
N LEU A 105 -14.34 1.91 -21.32
CA LEU A 105 -13.78 2.63 -20.19
C LEU A 105 -12.42 3.24 -20.52
N LYS A 106 -12.06 4.28 -19.78
CA LYS A 106 -10.70 4.80 -19.71
C LYS A 106 -10.14 4.46 -18.33
N CYS A 107 -9.04 3.75 -18.28
CA CYS A 107 -8.25 3.57 -17.09
C CYS A 107 -7.29 4.73 -16.95
N ILE A 108 -7.35 5.41 -15.83
CA ILE A 108 -6.43 6.46 -15.41
C ILE A 108 -5.73 5.93 -14.16
N LEU A 109 -4.42 6.04 -14.13
CA LEU A 109 -3.61 5.71 -12.96
C LEU A 109 -3.33 7.03 -12.25
N HIS A 110 -4.06 7.30 -11.20
CA HIS A 110 -3.93 8.52 -10.41
C HIS A 110 -4.35 8.27 -8.96
N GLU A 111 -3.51 8.66 -8.05
CA GLU A 111 -3.66 8.45 -6.61
C GLU A 111 -4.73 9.34 -5.98
N LYS A 112 -4.93 10.55 -6.50
CA LYS A 112 -5.90 11.54 -5.98
C LYS A 112 -6.85 12.04 -7.07
N PRO A 113 -7.90 11.26 -7.41
CA PRO A 113 -8.78 11.60 -8.52
C PRO A 113 -9.67 12.84 -8.26
N PHE A 114 -9.94 13.17 -7.00
CA PHE A 114 -10.81 14.28 -6.61
C PHE A 114 -10.19 15.13 -5.50
N ALA A 115 -10.35 16.45 -5.58
CA ALA A 115 -10.01 17.32 -4.47
C ALA A 115 -10.98 17.13 -3.30
N GLY A 116 -10.48 17.19 -2.06
CA GLY A 116 -11.29 17.05 -0.85
C GLY A 116 -11.77 15.62 -0.52
N VAL A 117 -11.40 14.63 -1.31
CA VAL A 117 -11.67 13.21 -1.07
C VAL A 117 -10.35 12.48 -0.90
N ASN A 118 -10.28 11.47 -0.05
CA ASN A 118 -9.10 10.63 0.07
C ASN A 118 -8.76 9.97 -1.26
N GLY A 119 -7.52 9.59 -1.42
CA GLY A 119 -7.04 8.83 -2.55
C GLY A 119 -6.38 7.53 -2.09
N SER A 120 -5.62 6.91 -2.96
CA SER A 120 -4.86 5.70 -2.67
C SER A 120 -3.49 5.77 -3.31
N GLY A 121 -2.46 5.33 -2.59
CA GLY A 121 -1.10 5.25 -3.09
C GLY A 121 -0.76 3.85 -3.62
N LYS A 122 0.38 3.73 -4.27
CA LYS A 122 1.01 2.44 -4.55
C LYS A 122 1.95 2.12 -3.38
N HIS A 123 1.73 0.97 -2.75
CA HIS A 123 2.52 0.52 -1.62
C HIS A 123 3.46 -0.59 -2.05
N ASP A 124 4.75 -0.45 -1.71
CA ASP A 124 5.75 -1.48 -1.96
C ASP A 124 5.99 -2.29 -0.69
N ASN A 125 5.50 -3.52 -0.69
CA ASN A 125 5.75 -4.47 0.37
C ASN A 125 6.96 -5.34 -0.02
N TRP A 126 8.00 -5.36 0.79
CA TRP A 126 9.22 -6.11 0.50
C TRP A 126 9.81 -6.78 1.73
N SER A 127 10.52 -7.87 1.50
CA SER A 127 11.31 -8.56 2.50
C SER A 127 12.63 -9.05 1.90
N LEU A 128 13.54 -9.51 2.76
CA LEU A 128 14.79 -10.12 2.36
C LEU A 128 14.70 -11.62 2.63
N VAL A 129 14.88 -12.41 1.59
CA VAL A 129 14.77 -13.86 1.67
C VAL A 129 16.06 -14.49 1.13
N THR A 130 16.59 -15.45 1.85
CA THR A 130 17.76 -16.23 1.42
C THR A 130 17.37 -17.20 0.29
N ASP A 131 18.33 -17.77 -0.40
CA ASP A 131 18.11 -18.73 -1.49
C ASP A 131 17.45 -20.04 -1.03
N ASP A 132 17.59 -20.40 0.25
CA ASP A 132 16.90 -21.52 0.90
C ASP A 132 15.51 -21.14 1.48
N GLY A 133 15.05 -19.92 1.24
CA GLY A 133 13.69 -19.47 1.56
C GLY A 133 13.49 -18.92 2.97
N ILE A 134 14.55 -18.64 3.71
CA ILE A 134 14.46 -18.05 5.05
C ILE A 134 14.21 -16.54 4.93
N ASN A 135 13.11 -16.05 5.50
CA ASN A 135 12.83 -14.62 5.58
C ASN A 135 13.64 -14.00 6.73
N LEU A 136 14.59 -13.13 6.38
CA LEU A 136 15.44 -12.42 7.36
C LEU A 136 14.71 -11.35 8.17
N LEU A 137 13.50 -10.99 7.74
CA LEU A 137 12.60 -10.04 8.45
C LEU A 137 11.54 -10.76 9.28
N GLU A 138 11.65 -12.07 9.49
CA GLU A 138 10.76 -12.82 10.38
C GLU A 138 11.25 -12.70 11.82
N PRO A 139 10.54 -11.96 12.71
CA PRO A 139 10.98 -11.72 14.09
C PRO A 139 10.83 -12.96 14.96
N GLY A 140 9.95 -13.89 14.59
CA GLY A 140 9.61 -15.04 15.41
C GLY A 140 8.76 -14.69 16.64
N LYS A 141 8.67 -15.64 17.56
CA LYS A 141 7.87 -15.48 18.80
C LYS A 141 8.57 -14.64 19.87
N THR A 142 9.88 -14.60 19.85
CA THR A 142 10.75 -13.88 20.80
C THR A 142 11.72 -12.97 20.05
N PRO A 143 11.25 -11.83 19.49
CA PRO A 143 12.09 -10.94 18.68
C PRO A 143 13.36 -10.48 19.38
N HIS A 144 13.34 -10.28 20.70
CA HIS A 144 14.49 -9.85 21.50
C HIS A 144 15.63 -10.90 21.54
N GLU A 145 15.34 -12.18 21.31
CA GLU A 145 16.33 -13.27 21.24
C GLU A 145 16.82 -13.54 19.82
N ASN A 146 16.14 -13.02 18.80
CA ASN A 146 16.47 -13.28 17.40
C ASN A 146 17.57 -12.31 16.90
N VAL A 147 18.81 -12.63 17.21
CA VAL A 147 19.97 -11.79 16.89
C VAL A 147 20.09 -11.53 15.38
N GLN A 148 19.80 -12.52 14.53
CA GLN A 148 19.84 -12.36 13.08
C GLN A 148 18.83 -11.32 12.61
N PHE A 149 17.60 -11.44 13.08
CA PHE A 149 16.53 -10.47 12.77
C PHE A 149 16.91 -9.07 13.24
N LEU A 150 17.37 -8.93 14.51
CA LEU A 150 17.74 -7.63 15.08
C LEU A 150 18.93 -6.98 14.33
N LEU A 151 19.90 -7.77 13.90
CA LEU A 151 21.01 -7.27 13.08
C LEU A 151 20.52 -6.74 11.72
N VAL A 152 19.69 -7.51 11.03
CA VAL A 152 19.13 -7.11 9.72
C VAL A 152 18.24 -5.88 9.89
N LEU A 153 17.37 -5.84 10.91
CA LEU A 153 16.54 -4.69 11.24
C LEU A 153 17.41 -3.44 11.47
N SER A 154 18.44 -3.54 12.29
CA SER A 154 19.35 -2.42 12.57
C SER A 154 20.06 -1.90 11.32
N CYS A 155 20.46 -2.80 10.42
CA CYS A 155 21.03 -2.41 9.12
C CYS A 155 20.04 -1.64 8.26
N ILE A 156 18.77 -2.05 8.24
CA ILE A 156 17.71 -1.37 7.49
C ILE A 156 17.43 0.00 8.08
N LEU A 157 17.28 0.10 9.42
CA LEU A 157 17.08 1.38 10.09
C LEU A 157 18.19 2.38 9.73
N LYS A 158 19.44 1.93 9.82
CA LYS A 158 20.61 2.75 9.46
C LYS A 158 20.64 3.11 7.97
N ALA A 159 20.24 2.21 7.09
CA ALA A 159 20.20 2.46 5.65
C ALA A 159 19.12 3.49 5.29
N VAL A 160 17.94 3.38 5.89
CA VAL A 160 16.84 4.34 5.67
C VAL A 160 17.21 5.73 6.20
N ASP A 161 17.81 5.82 7.38
CA ASP A 161 18.30 7.10 7.93
C ASP A 161 19.36 7.71 7.01
N ARG A 162 20.34 6.92 6.60
CA ARG A 162 21.47 7.39 5.78
C ARG A 162 21.06 7.82 4.36
N HIS A 163 20.03 7.18 3.79
CA HIS A 163 19.60 7.36 2.41
C HIS A 163 18.16 7.91 2.31
N ALA A 164 17.70 8.60 3.35
CA ALA A 164 16.35 9.18 3.40
C ALA A 164 16.09 10.17 2.25
N ASP A 165 17.11 10.88 1.79
CA ASP A 165 17.07 11.77 0.65
C ASP A 165 16.76 11.02 -0.66
N LEU A 166 17.39 9.87 -0.91
CA LEU A 166 17.12 9.05 -2.09
C LEU A 166 15.71 8.44 -2.04
N LEU A 167 15.25 8.00 -0.86
CA LEU A 167 13.89 7.53 -0.69
C LEU A 167 12.88 8.66 -0.95
N ARG A 168 13.19 9.88 -0.50
CA ARG A 168 12.34 11.04 -0.76
C ARG A 168 12.31 11.39 -2.25
N GLU A 169 13.44 11.30 -2.93
CA GLU A 169 13.55 11.57 -4.37
C GLU A 169 12.79 10.51 -5.19
N SER A 170 12.88 9.24 -4.82
CA SER A 170 12.18 8.15 -5.52
C SER A 170 10.66 8.35 -5.57
N ALA A 171 10.12 9.15 -4.66
CA ALA A 171 8.70 9.43 -4.53
C ALA A 171 8.40 10.94 -4.64
N SER A 172 9.18 11.68 -5.41
CA SER A 172 9.10 13.15 -5.54
C SER A 172 7.98 13.64 -6.47
N ASP A 173 6.88 12.91 -6.59
CA ASP A 173 5.69 13.36 -7.30
C ASP A 173 4.97 14.48 -6.52
N VAL A 174 4.32 15.38 -7.26
CA VAL A 174 3.47 16.46 -6.71
C VAL A 174 2.40 15.93 -5.76
N GLY A 175 1.90 14.72 -6.00
CA GLY A 175 0.93 14.04 -5.15
C GLY A 175 1.44 13.77 -3.73
N ASN A 176 2.77 13.60 -3.55
CA ASN A 176 3.38 13.34 -2.24
C ASN A 176 3.50 14.60 -1.36
N ASP A 177 3.44 15.79 -1.93
CA ASP A 177 3.45 17.04 -1.16
C ASP A 177 2.09 17.34 -0.52
N HIS A 178 1.05 16.69 -1.01
CA HIS A 178 -0.30 16.77 -0.48
C HIS A 178 -0.74 15.41 0.02
N ARG A 179 -1.17 15.31 1.28
CA ARG A 179 -1.71 14.08 1.84
C ARG A 179 -2.90 13.59 1.01
N LEU A 180 -2.88 12.31 0.63
CA LEU A 180 -4.00 11.66 -0.04
C LEU A 180 -5.23 11.52 0.86
N GLY A 181 -5.01 11.47 2.16
CA GLY A 181 -6.01 11.35 3.19
C GLY A 181 -5.36 10.96 4.51
N ALA A 182 -6.13 10.86 5.59
CA ALA A 182 -5.60 10.62 6.93
C ALA A 182 -4.73 9.35 7.03
N ASN A 183 -5.01 8.34 6.22
CA ASN A 183 -4.43 7.01 6.35
C ASN A 183 -3.58 6.57 5.14
N GLU A 184 -3.61 7.31 4.02
CA GLU A 184 -3.06 6.83 2.74
C GLU A 184 -1.83 7.60 2.26
N ALA A 185 -1.65 8.85 2.67
CA ALA A 185 -0.47 9.61 2.31
C ALA A 185 0.27 10.08 3.55
N PRO A 186 1.39 9.48 3.85
CA PRO A 186 2.28 9.97 4.89
C PRO A 186 2.88 11.32 4.50
N PRO A 187 3.38 12.10 5.48
CA PRO A 187 4.10 13.35 5.21
C PRO A 187 5.37 13.07 4.40
N ALA A 188 5.87 14.10 3.73
CA ALA A 188 7.09 14.05 2.91
C ALA A 188 8.39 13.77 3.72
N ILE A 189 8.29 13.65 5.02
CA ILE A 189 9.41 13.31 5.91
C ILE A 189 9.53 11.80 5.98
N ILE A 190 10.70 11.27 5.67
CA ILE A 190 11.00 9.85 5.81
C ILE A 190 11.16 9.52 7.29
N SER A 191 10.28 8.69 7.80
CA SER A 191 10.32 8.13 9.15
C SER A 191 9.98 6.65 9.09
N ILE A 192 10.39 5.90 10.11
CA ILE A 192 10.14 4.45 10.20
C ILE A 192 9.19 4.18 11.34
N TYR A 193 8.23 3.31 11.10
CA TYR A 193 7.33 2.77 12.10
C TYR A 193 7.63 1.29 12.31
N LEU A 194 7.88 0.87 13.54
CA LEU A 194 8.19 -0.52 13.90
C LEU A 194 7.05 -1.21 14.64
N GLY A 195 6.18 -0.44 15.26
CA GLY A 195 5.18 -0.92 16.22
C GLY A 195 5.71 -1.06 17.63
N GLU A 196 4.79 -0.98 18.61
CA GLU A 196 5.11 -0.92 20.05
C GLU A 196 6.08 -2.02 20.52
N GLN A 197 5.94 -3.24 20.00
CA GLN A 197 6.78 -4.38 20.41
C GLN A 197 8.24 -4.22 19.99
N LEU A 198 8.49 -3.85 18.74
CA LEU A 198 9.86 -3.71 18.24
C LEU A 198 10.50 -2.39 18.67
N GLU A 199 9.71 -1.34 18.86
CA GLU A 199 10.19 -0.09 19.44
C GLU A 199 10.73 -0.32 20.85
N ASP A 200 9.99 -1.05 21.69
CA ASP A 200 10.44 -1.42 23.03
C ASP A 200 11.76 -2.23 23.00
N VAL A 201 11.87 -3.23 22.11
CA VAL A 201 13.11 -4.02 21.97
C VAL A 201 14.29 -3.13 21.53
N VAL A 202 14.07 -2.22 20.59
CA VAL A 202 15.12 -1.28 20.12
C VAL A 202 15.52 -0.32 21.25
N GLU A 203 14.57 0.21 22.01
CA GLU A 203 14.85 1.10 23.15
C GLU A 203 15.64 0.38 24.24
N GLN A 204 15.34 -0.89 24.53
CA GLN A 204 16.14 -1.69 25.47
C GLN A 204 17.58 -1.82 24.96
N LEU A 205 17.79 -2.17 23.69
CA LEU A 205 19.13 -2.29 23.10
C LEU A 205 19.92 -0.98 23.14
N VAL A 206 19.27 0.14 22.87
CA VAL A 206 19.91 1.46 22.90
C VAL A 206 20.28 1.89 24.31
N SER A 207 19.41 1.64 25.29
CA SER A 207 19.58 2.12 26.65
C SER A 207 20.52 1.24 27.49
N THR A 208 20.46 -0.08 27.32
CA THR A 208 21.17 -1.04 28.19
C THR A 208 22.20 -1.91 27.45
N GLY A 209 22.15 -1.92 26.12
CA GLY A 209 22.97 -2.82 25.28
C GLY A 209 22.42 -4.24 25.15
N THR A 210 21.34 -4.56 25.84
CA THR A 210 20.65 -5.87 25.81
C THR A 210 19.16 -5.69 25.77
N ALA A 211 18.43 -6.67 25.23
CA ALA A 211 16.98 -6.71 25.29
C ALA A 211 16.56 -8.00 26.02
N ASP A 212 15.85 -7.85 27.12
CA ASP A 212 15.54 -8.96 28.04
C ASP A 212 14.13 -9.53 27.81
N HIS A 213 13.25 -8.77 27.14
CA HIS A 213 11.87 -9.18 26.88
C HIS A 213 11.30 -8.55 25.61
N SER A 214 10.20 -9.11 25.16
CA SER A 214 9.35 -8.51 24.13
C SER A 214 7.95 -8.33 24.68
N LEU A 215 7.33 -7.20 24.39
CA LEU A 215 5.93 -6.97 24.73
C LEU A 215 5.06 -8.02 24.04
N LYS A 216 4.22 -8.71 24.81
CA LYS A 216 3.23 -9.62 24.23
C LYS A 216 2.11 -8.80 23.60
N GLY A 217 1.72 -9.12 22.37
CA GLY A 217 0.56 -8.53 21.74
C GLY A 217 -0.64 -8.57 22.68
N GLY A 218 -1.25 -7.41 22.95
CA GLY A 218 -2.41 -7.31 23.81
C GLY A 218 -3.60 -8.06 23.22
N ARG A 219 -4.48 -8.57 24.08
CA ARG A 219 -5.82 -9.02 23.69
C ARG A 219 -6.81 -7.89 23.90
N LEU A 220 -7.62 -7.63 22.89
CA LEU A 220 -8.78 -6.75 23.01
C LEU A 220 -9.89 -7.55 23.68
N MET A 221 -10.13 -7.30 24.93
CA MET A 221 -11.27 -7.88 25.64
C MET A 221 -12.53 -7.16 25.17
N THR A 222 -13.38 -7.86 24.43
CA THR A 222 -14.63 -7.29 23.91
C THR A 222 -15.66 -6.97 24.99
N GLY A 223 -15.44 -7.46 26.23
CA GLY A 223 -16.40 -7.31 27.34
C GLY A 223 -17.71 -8.07 27.14
N VAL A 224 -17.86 -8.78 26.03
CA VAL A 224 -19.06 -9.54 25.66
C VAL A 224 -18.74 -11.04 25.72
N ARG A 225 -19.44 -11.77 26.59
CA ARG A 225 -19.20 -13.22 26.81
C ARG A 225 -19.35 -14.11 25.56
N THR A 226 -20.03 -13.63 24.55
CA THR A 226 -20.32 -14.38 23.30
C THR A 226 -19.32 -14.10 22.19
N LEU A 227 -18.44 -13.12 22.34
CA LEU A 227 -17.41 -12.80 21.35
C LEU A 227 -16.05 -13.29 21.85
N PRO A 228 -15.25 -13.95 21.00
CA PRO A 228 -13.89 -14.31 21.38
C PRO A 228 -13.02 -13.05 21.61
N ASP A 229 -12.04 -13.19 22.48
CA ASP A 229 -10.99 -12.17 22.60
C ASP A 229 -10.26 -12.04 21.27
N LEU A 230 -10.15 -10.81 20.77
CA LEU A 230 -9.40 -10.52 19.54
C LEU A 230 -7.95 -10.22 19.89
N ALA A 231 -7.01 -10.78 19.16
CA ALA A 231 -5.63 -10.34 19.23
C ALA A 231 -5.56 -8.87 18.81
N LYS A 232 -4.97 -8.01 19.63
CA LYS A 232 -4.69 -6.63 19.23
C LYS A 232 -3.66 -6.69 18.12
N ASP A 233 -3.99 -6.16 16.96
CA ASP A 233 -3.04 -6.02 15.88
C ASP A 233 -1.96 -5.01 16.31
N ALA A 234 -0.72 -5.45 16.43
CA ALA A 234 0.41 -4.60 16.78
C ALA A 234 0.89 -3.77 15.57
N THR A 235 0.34 -4.05 14.38
CA THR A 235 0.62 -3.30 13.15
C THR A 235 -0.48 -2.28 12.90
N ASP A 236 -0.29 -1.05 13.33
CA ASP A 236 -1.24 0.03 13.02
C ASP A 236 -1.10 0.46 11.55
N ARG A 237 -2.12 0.17 10.74
CA ARG A 237 -2.20 0.61 9.34
C ARG A 237 -2.49 2.10 9.19
N ASN A 238 -2.97 2.75 10.23
CA ASN A 238 -3.31 4.19 10.23
C ASN A 238 -2.11 5.10 10.53
N ARG A 239 -0.90 4.57 10.48
CA ARG A 239 0.33 5.28 10.76
C ARG A 239 0.64 6.37 9.74
N THR A 240 1.37 7.37 10.19
CA THR A 240 1.80 8.51 9.36
C THR A 240 3.18 8.31 8.73
N SER A 241 3.94 7.29 9.17
CA SER A 241 5.27 6.98 8.62
C SER A 241 5.18 6.39 7.21
N PRO A 242 5.97 6.88 6.25
CA PRO A 242 5.99 6.31 4.90
C PRO A 242 6.68 4.95 4.85
N PHE A 243 7.48 4.60 5.84
CA PHE A 243 8.23 3.36 5.91
C PHE A 243 7.86 2.59 7.18
N ALA A 244 7.30 1.41 7.05
CA ALA A 244 6.72 0.70 8.18
C ALA A 244 6.98 -0.80 8.14
N PHE A 245 7.30 -1.35 9.31
CA PHE A 245 7.37 -2.80 9.52
C PHE A 245 5.96 -3.37 9.73
N THR A 246 5.62 -4.42 8.97
CA THR A 246 4.29 -5.03 8.98
C THR A 246 4.34 -6.53 9.28
N GLY A 247 4.97 -6.88 10.39
CA GLY A 247 5.02 -8.24 10.92
C GLY A 247 6.22 -9.06 10.46
N ASN A 248 6.49 -9.16 9.17
CA ASN A 248 7.63 -9.88 8.60
C ASN A 248 8.15 -9.29 7.29
N LYS A 249 7.84 -8.04 7.04
CA LYS A 249 8.23 -7.27 5.86
C LYS A 249 8.14 -5.78 6.15
N PHE A 250 8.77 -4.97 5.33
CA PHE A 250 8.54 -3.54 5.30
C PHE A 250 7.53 -3.17 4.22
N GLU A 251 6.82 -2.10 4.46
CA GLU A 251 5.96 -1.42 3.51
C GLU A 251 6.46 0.01 3.31
N PHE A 252 6.76 0.37 2.07
CA PHE A 252 7.03 1.74 1.68
C PHE A 252 5.76 2.35 1.08
N ARG A 253 5.26 3.41 1.69
CA ARG A 253 3.98 4.06 1.36
C ARG A 253 4.23 5.44 0.81
N MET A 254 4.22 5.56 -0.49
CA MET A 254 4.27 6.85 -1.16
C MET A 254 3.29 6.81 -2.32
N VAL A 255 2.86 7.97 -2.82
CA VAL A 255 2.09 8.02 -4.05
C VAL A 255 3.01 7.68 -5.23
N GLY A 256 2.47 7.18 -6.29
CA GLY A 256 3.27 6.72 -7.43
C GLY A 256 2.47 5.81 -8.34
N SER A 257 1.19 6.10 -8.52
CA SER A 257 0.28 5.21 -9.29
C SER A 257 0.72 4.97 -10.72
N GLN A 258 1.56 5.83 -11.28
CA GLN A 258 2.08 5.74 -12.64
C GLN A 258 3.52 5.28 -12.70
N ASP A 259 4.19 5.22 -11.56
CA ASP A 259 5.61 4.95 -11.49
C ASP A 259 5.91 3.46 -11.68
N SER A 260 7.11 3.21 -12.18
CA SER A 260 7.74 1.90 -12.12
C SER A 260 8.32 1.72 -10.72
N VAL A 261 8.04 0.61 -10.12
CA VAL A 261 8.56 0.27 -8.79
C VAL A 261 9.94 -0.32 -8.92
#